data_76a764365f79cbdd63ca8426de0aaa03
#
_entry.id   76a764365f79cbdd63ca8426de0aaa03
#
_cell.length_a   1.000
_cell.length_b   1.000
_cell.length_c   1.000
_cell.angle_alpha   90.00
_cell.angle_beta   90.00
_cell.angle_gamma   90.00
#
_symmetry.space_group_name_H-M   'P 1'
#
loop_
_entity.id
_entity.type
_entity.pdbx_description
1 polymer ?
#
loop_
_entity_poly.entity_id
_entity_poly.type
_entity_poly.pdbx_seq_one_letter_code
_entity_poly.pdbx_strand_id
1 'polypeptide(L)'
;MNLTDKLIALLKRGTPVYGTIQKSFSKNDALEILEECLKSRIAVLGGDVVTINNNGYFASNYDNWSYNRKKGESEVDYVLRSIEKAIKYISNYKLNNVYFCISFDIKDSNTNKYFFFKDITL
;
A
#
# COMPACT_ATOMS: atom_id res chain seq x y z
N MET A 1 13.14 8.13 8.28
CA MET A 1 12.23 7.64 7.25
C MET A 1 12.72 8.15 5.90
N ASN A 2 13.10 7.25 5.03
CA ASN A 2 13.68 7.62 3.73
C ASN A 2 12.78 7.13 2.60
N LEU A 3 11.88 8.02 2.16
CA LEU A 3 11.15 7.77 0.93
C LEU A 3 12.03 8.20 -0.23
N THR A 4 12.24 7.29 -1.17
CA THR A 4 12.99 7.64 -2.38
C THR A 4 12.18 8.59 -3.26
N ASP A 5 12.86 9.37 -4.10
CA ASP A 5 12.17 10.24 -5.05
C ASP A 5 11.26 9.44 -5.98
N LYS A 6 11.67 8.24 -6.36
CA LYS A 6 10.86 7.36 -7.20
C LYS A 6 9.58 6.93 -6.47
N LEU A 7 9.67 6.56 -5.20
CA LEU A 7 8.49 6.18 -4.42
C LEU A 7 7.52 7.35 -4.29
N ILE A 8 8.04 8.53 -3.98
CA ILE A 8 7.22 9.75 -3.87
C ILE A 8 6.50 10.02 -5.21
N ALA A 9 7.20 9.92 -6.32
CA ALA A 9 6.61 10.13 -7.65
C ALA A 9 5.50 9.13 -7.95
N LEU A 10 5.69 7.86 -7.59
CA LEU A 10 4.66 6.82 -7.74
C LEU A 10 3.44 7.10 -6.87
N LEU A 11 3.65 7.50 -5.63
CA LEU A 11 2.56 7.80 -4.70
C LEU A 11 1.70 8.98 -5.17
N LYS A 12 2.29 9.92 -5.89
CA LYS A 12 1.56 11.06 -6.47
C LYS A 12 0.60 10.66 -7.59
N ARG A 13 0.77 9.49 -8.19
CA ARG A 13 -0.11 9.00 -9.26
C ARG A 13 -1.43 8.44 -8.74
N GLY A 14 -1.58 8.33 -7.42
CA GLY A 14 -2.79 7.74 -6.83
C GLY A 14 -4.03 8.54 -7.13
N THR A 15 -5.16 7.83 -7.21
CA THR A 15 -6.49 8.41 -7.40
C THR A 15 -7.25 8.38 -6.08
N PRO A 16 -7.83 9.52 -5.64
CA PRO A 16 -8.60 9.55 -4.40
C PRO A 16 -9.75 8.55 -4.42
N VAL A 17 -10.01 7.93 -3.27
CA VAL A 17 -11.12 6.99 -3.07
C VAL A 17 -12.26 7.73 -2.37
N TYR A 18 -13.44 7.70 -2.97
CA TYR A 18 -14.62 8.41 -2.49
C TYR A 18 -14.93 8.09 -1.03
N GLY A 19 -15.17 9.12 -0.25
CA GLY A 19 -15.50 8.98 1.16
C GLY A 19 -14.33 8.66 2.07
N THR A 20 -13.11 8.66 1.55
CA THR A 20 -11.90 8.38 2.33
C THR A 20 -10.82 9.40 2.02
N ILE A 21 -9.72 9.32 2.78
CA ILE A 21 -8.51 10.10 2.52
C ILE A 21 -7.44 9.25 1.85
N GLN A 22 -7.78 8.01 1.49
CA GLN A 22 -6.85 7.10 0.83
C GLN A 22 -6.76 7.38 -0.66
N LYS A 23 -5.66 6.97 -1.25
CA LYS A 23 -5.46 6.94 -2.69
C LYS A 23 -5.32 5.52 -3.17
N SER A 24 -5.83 5.25 -4.36
CA SER A 24 -5.72 3.95 -5.00
C SER A 24 -4.78 4.04 -6.20
N PHE A 25 -4.18 2.90 -6.54
CA PHE A 25 -3.18 2.79 -7.60
C PHE A 25 -3.57 1.68 -8.57
N SER A 26 -3.24 1.89 -9.85
CA SER A 26 -3.35 0.81 -10.83
C SER A 26 -2.49 -0.38 -10.40
N LYS A 27 -2.75 -1.54 -10.96
CA LYS A 27 -1.95 -2.74 -10.68
C LYS A 27 -0.47 -2.50 -10.94
N ASN A 28 -0.13 -1.90 -12.07
CA ASN A 28 1.27 -1.65 -12.41
C ASN A 28 1.93 -0.70 -11.42
N ASP A 29 1.28 0.41 -11.09
CA ASP A 29 1.81 1.36 -10.12
C ASP A 29 1.92 0.74 -8.73
N ALA A 30 0.92 -0.04 -8.32
CA ALA A 30 0.95 -0.73 -7.02
C ALA A 30 2.13 -1.69 -6.92
N LEU A 31 2.40 -2.47 -7.97
CA LEU A 31 3.53 -3.39 -7.98
C LEU A 31 4.87 -2.65 -7.96
N GLU A 32 5.00 -1.54 -8.68
CA GLU A 32 6.21 -0.72 -8.63
C GLU A 32 6.41 -0.10 -7.24
N ILE A 33 5.32 0.36 -6.61
CA ILE A 33 5.36 0.88 -5.23
C ILE A 33 5.90 -0.20 -4.28
N LEU A 34 5.43 -1.42 -4.40
CA LEU A 34 5.87 -2.53 -3.55
C LEU A 34 7.36 -2.85 -3.76
N GLU A 35 7.85 -2.77 -4.99
CA GLU A 35 9.28 -2.94 -5.25
C GLU A 35 10.11 -1.84 -4.56
N GLU A 36 9.64 -0.60 -4.60
CA GLU A 36 10.34 0.51 -3.91
C GLU A 36 10.26 0.34 -2.39
N CYS A 37 9.15 -0.17 -1.87
CA CYS A 37 9.03 -0.50 -0.45
C CYS A 37 10.06 -1.54 -0.03
N LEU A 38 10.31 -2.54 -0.88
CA LEU A 38 11.32 -3.55 -0.60
C LEU A 38 12.72 -2.94 -0.52
N LYS A 39 13.06 -2.06 -1.45
CA LYS A 39 14.36 -1.36 -1.46
C LYS A 39 14.53 -0.46 -0.24
N SER A 40 13.47 0.17 0.21
CA SER A 40 13.48 1.13 1.33
C SER A 40 13.17 0.47 2.68
N ARG A 41 12.96 -0.85 2.71
CA ARG A 41 12.64 -1.60 3.94
C ARG A 41 11.37 -1.09 4.62
N ILE A 42 10.32 -0.82 3.85
CA ILE A 42 9.03 -0.37 4.34
C ILE A 42 8.06 -1.54 4.32
N ALA A 43 7.58 -1.96 5.49
CA ALA A 43 6.60 -3.03 5.61
C ALA A 43 5.23 -2.58 5.09
N VAL A 44 4.44 -3.54 4.63
CA VAL A 44 3.07 -3.31 4.15
C VAL A 44 2.12 -4.01 5.11
N LEU A 45 1.24 -3.22 5.74
CA LEU A 45 0.24 -3.77 6.67
C LEU A 45 -0.88 -4.49 5.92
N GLY A 46 -1.22 -4.03 4.74
CA GLY A 46 -2.30 -4.56 3.95
C GLY A 46 -2.81 -3.56 2.94
N GLY A 47 -4.02 -3.74 2.49
CA GLY A 47 -4.65 -2.83 1.56
C GLY A 47 -6.09 -3.18 1.24
N ASP A 48 -6.67 -2.37 0.37
CA ASP A 48 -8.05 -2.53 -0.07
C ASP A 48 -8.10 -2.58 -1.59
N VAL A 49 -9.10 -3.27 -2.10
CA VAL A 49 -9.40 -3.30 -3.53
C VAL A 49 -10.49 -2.29 -3.85
N VAL A 50 -10.29 -1.53 -4.91
CA VAL A 50 -11.13 -0.42 -5.29
C VAL A 50 -11.59 -0.60 -6.73
N THR A 51 -12.86 -0.34 -6.98
CA THR A 51 -13.46 -0.35 -8.32
C THR A 51 -14.14 0.99 -8.59
N ILE A 52 -14.47 1.25 -9.83
CA ILE A 52 -15.28 2.42 -10.19
C ILE A 52 -16.75 2.00 -10.05
N ASN A 53 -17.50 2.68 -9.18
CA ASN A 53 -18.90 2.35 -8.96
C ASN A 53 -19.81 2.94 -10.05
N ASN A 54 -21.13 2.69 -9.95
CA ASN A 54 -22.11 3.14 -10.94
C ASN A 54 -22.19 4.66 -11.07
N ASN A 55 -21.75 5.40 -10.08
CA ASN A 55 -21.72 6.86 -10.09
C ASN A 55 -20.39 7.41 -10.62
N GLY A 56 -19.48 6.56 -11.06
CA GLY A 56 -18.18 6.97 -11.58
C GLY A 56 -17.13 7.26 -10.51
N TYR A 57 -17.38 6.91 -9.26
CA TYR A 57 -16.44 7.12 -8.16
C TYR A 57 -15.59 5.88 -7.90
N PHE A 58 -14.34 6.10 -7.50
CA PHE A 58 -13.47 5.04 -6.99
C PHE A 58 -13.93 4.68 -5.58
N ALA A 59 -14.36 3.46 -5.38
CA ALA A 59 -14.91 3.01 -4.10
C ALA A 59 -14.48 1.58 -3.80
N SER A 60 -14.35 1.25 -2.51
CA SER A 60 -13.99 -0.11 -2.07
C SER A 60 -15.01 -1.14 -2.58
N ASN A 61 -14.50 -2.28 -3.04
CA ASN A 61 -15.35 -3.44 -3.34
C ASN A 61 -15.44 -4.41 -2.15
N TYR A 62 -14.92 -3.99 -0.98
CA TYR A 62 -14.86 -4.73 0.28
C TYR A 62 -13.84 -5.88 0.33
N ASP A 63 -13.15 -6.19 -0.76
CA ASP A 63 -12.00 -7.08 -0.70
C ASP A 63 -10.81 -6.33 -0.11
N ASN A 64 -10.08 -7.02 0.75
CA ASN A 64 -8.92 -6.46 1.41
C ASN A 64 -7.95 -7.56 1.79
N TRP A 65 -6.75 -7.17 2.19
CA TRP A 65 -5.76 -8.09 2.73
C TRP A 65 -5.02 -7.41 3.87
N SER A 66 -4.53 -8.21 4.80
CA SER A 66 -3.70 -7.71 5.89
C SER A 66 -2.75 -8.78 6.38
N TYR A 67 -1.58 -8.36 6.84
CA TYR A 67 -0.57 -9.26 7.36
C TYR A 67 -0.01 -8.69 8.65
N ASN A 68 -0.30 -9.37 9.75
CA ASN A 68 0.20 -8.98 11.07
C ASN A 68 1.57 -9.59 11.32
N ARG A 69 2.36 -8.93 12.17
CA ARG A 69 3.60 -9.51 12.65
C ARG A 69 3.33 -10.79 13.41
N LYS A 70 4.19 -11.78 13.19
CA LYS A 70 4.13 -13.04 13.93
C LYS A 70 4.97 -12.92 15.20
N LYS A 71 4.57 -13.63 16.25
CA LYS A 71 5.34 -13.68 17.48
C LYS A 71 6.76 -14.19 17.19
N GLY A 72 7.77 -13.44 17.64
CA GLY A 72 9.16 -13.80 17.40
C GLY A 72 9.71 -13.47 16.02
N GLU A 73 8.87 -12.92 15.13
CA GLU A 73 9.33 -12.53 13.80
C GLU A 73 10.19 -11.28 13.87
N SER A 74 11.36 -11.30 13.22
CA SER A 74 12.20 -10.10 13.12
C SER A 74 11.55 -9.06 12.20
N GLU A 75 11.95 -7.80 12.36
CA GLU A 75 11.44 -6.73 11.51
C GLU A 75 11.83 -6.96 10.05
N VAL A 76 13.04 -7.44 9.80
CA VAL A 76 13.50 -7.77 8.43
C VAL A 76 12.60 -8.83 7.81
N ASP A 77 12.31 -9.88 8.54
CA ASP A 77 11.46 -10.97 8.04
C ASP A 77 10.03 -10.49 7.80
N TYR A 78 9.50 -9.65 8.67
CA TYR A 78 8.17 -9.08 8.49
C TYR A 78 8.09 -8.21 7.24
N VAL A 79 9.07 -7.32 7.02
CA VAL A 79 9.13 -6.47 5.83
C VAL A 79 9.09 -7.35 4.57
N LEU A 80 9.96 -8.34 4.47
CA LEU A 80 10.04 -9.23 3.32
C LEU A 80 8.73 -10.00 3.12
N ARG A 81 8.21 -10.59 4.17
CA ARG A 81 6.99 -11.41 4.09
C ARG A 81 5.78 -10.58 3.69
N SER A 82 5.60 -9.40 4.30
CA SER A 82 4.44 -8.54 4.03
C SER A 82 4.44 -8.04 2.58
N ILE A 83 5.60 -7.68 2.07
CA ILE A 83 5.73 -7.22 0.67
C ILE A 83 5.52 -8.37 -0.31
N GLU A 84 6.14 -9.53 -0.09
CA GLU A 84 5.95 -10.69 -0.95
C GLU A 84 4.48 -11.09 -1.04
N LYS A 85 3.79 -11.12 0.09
CA LYS A 85 2.38 -11.48 0.13
C LYS A 85 1.50 -10.43 -0.56
N ALA A 86 1.82 -9.14 -0.41
CA ALA A 86 1.11 -8.08 -1.10
C ALA A 86 1.30 -8.18 -2.62
N ILE A 87 2.51 -8.41 -3.08
CA ILE A 87 2.81 -8.61 -4.50
C ILE A 87 2.00 -9.80 -5.05
N LYS A 88 1.99 -10.90 -4.33
CA LYS A 88 1.27 -12.11 -4.73
C LYS A 88 -0.24 -11.86 -4.80
N TYR A 89 -0.79 -11.19 -3.79
CA TYR A 89 -2.21 -10.85 -3.75
C TYR A 89 -2.60 -9.99 -4.96
N ILE A 90 -1.87 -8.91 -5.21
CA ILE A 90 -2.16 -7.98 -6.28
C ILE A 90 -1.97 -8.64 -7.65
N SER A 91 -0.86 -9.38 -7.82
CA SER A 91 -0.55 -10.06 -9.10
C SER A 91 -1.60 -11.10 -9.47
N ASN A 92 -2.17 -11.79 -8.48
CA ASN A 92 -3.11 -12.88 -8.68
C ASN A 92 -4.58 -12.48 -8.47
N TYR A 93 -4.85 -11.19 -8.29
CA TYR A 93 -6.23 -10.77 -8.06
C TYR A 93 -7.11 -11.14 -9.26
N LYS A 94 -8.28 -11.70 -8.98
CA LYS A 94 -9.17 -12.34 -9.98
C LYS A 94 -9.80 -11.39 -11.00
N LEU A 95 -9.92 -10.10 -10.66
CA LEU A 95 -10.57 -9.11 -11.52
C LEU A 95 -9.54 -8.20 -12.17
N ASN A 96 -9.81 -7.81 -13.41
CA ASN A 96 -9.10 -6.73 -14.09
C ASN A 96 -9.82 -5.40 -13.82
N ASN A 97 -9.22 -4.30 -14.21
CA ASN A 97 -9.80 -2.95 -14.04
C ASN A 97 -10.14 -2.60 -12.60
N VAL A 98 -9.32 -3.07 -11.68
CA VAL A 98 -9.38 -2.70 -10.27
C VAL A 98 -8.15 -1.89 -9.89
N TYR A 99 -8.26 -1.21 -8.76
CA TYR A 99 -7.19 -0.39 -8.19
C TYR A 99 -6.96 -0.84 -6.76
N PHE A 100 -5.80 -0.50 -6.22
CA PHE A 100 -5.40 -1.00 -4.90
C PHE A 100 -4.96 0.17 -4.02
N CYS A 101 -5.50 0.21 -2.81
CA CYS A 101 -4.95 1.03 -1.73
C CYS A 101 -3.93 0.18 -0.98
N ILE A 102 -2.84 0.80 -0.55
CA ILE A 102 -1.78 0.12 0.20
C ILE A 102 -1.58 0.87 1.51
N SER A 103 -1.61 0.15 2.61
CA SER A 103 -1.34 0.69 3.94
C SER A 103 0.08 0.33 4.34
N PHE A 104 0.90 1.35 4.59
CA PHE A 104 2.31 1.19 4.91
C PHE A 104 2.54 1.24 6.41
N ASP A 105 3.54 0.51 6.86
CA ASP A 105 4.03 0.57 8.23
C ASP A 105 5.31 1.41 8.24
N ILE A 106 5.14 2.72 8.28
CA ILE A 106 6.24 3.67 8.32
C ILE A 106 6.32 4.25 9.73
N LYS A 107 7.47 4.05 10.37
CA LYS A 107 7.71 4.53 11.72
C LYS A 107 8.53 5.80 11.69
N ASP A 108 8.02 6.85 12.35
CA ASP A 108 8.78 8.07 12.54
C ASP A 108 9.91 7.83 13.55
N SER A 109 11.15 8.02 13.14
CA SER A 109 12.33 7.84 13.98
C SER A 109 12.37 8.81 15.16
N ASN A 110 11.75 9.99 15.05
CA ASN A 110 11.77 11.00 16.11
C ASN A 110 10.70 10.77 17.17
N THR A 111 9.51 10.36 16.77
CA THR A 111 8.37 10.20 17.67
C THR A 111 8.04 8.75 17.98
N ASN A 112 8.68 7.81 17.29
CA ASN A 112 8.42 6.38 17.42
C ASN A 112 6.98 5.99 17.06
N LYS A 113 6.30 6.80 16.26
CA LYS A 113 4.93 6.56 15.80
C LYS A 113 4.91 6.08 14.36
N TYR A 114 3.85 5.33 14.02
CA TYR A 114 3.63 4.88 12.66
C TYR A 114 2.80 5.90 11.89
N PHE A 115 3.08 6.00 10.58
CA PHE A 115 2.28 6.81 9.68
C PHE A 115 1.43 5.95 8.77
N PHE A 116 0.27 6.45 8.44
CA PHE A 116 -0.43 6.03 7.24
C PHE A 116 -0.03 6.93 6.07
N PHE A 117 -0.19 6.43 4.87
CA PHE A 117 0.16 7.19 3.66
C PHE A 117 -0.45 8.60 3.64
N LYS A 118 -1.66 8.74 4.15
CA LYS A 118 -2.35 10.04 4.25
C LYS A 118 -1.60 11.11 5.03
N ASP A 119 -0.73 10.71 5.94
CA ASP A 119 0.03 11.62 6.79
C ASP A 119 1.31 12.11 6.13
N ILE A 120 1.60 11.66 4.93
CA ILE A 120 2.77 12.04 4.16
C ILE A 120 2.40 13.20 3.24
N THR A 121 3.07 14.33 3.41
CA THR A 121 2.90 15.48 2.52
C THR A 121 3.63 15.23 1.21
N LEU A 122 2.88 15.19 0.13
CA LEU A 122 3.41 14.94 -1.20
C LEU A 122 3.34 16.19 -2.07
#